data_42f336e875247e82c42c8f74eb727aeb
#
_entry.id   42f336e875247e82c42c8f74eb727aeb
#
_cell.length_a   1.000
_cell.length_b   1.000
_cell.length_c   1.000
_cell.angle_alpha   90.00
_cell.angle_beta   90.00
_cell.angle_gamma   90.00
#
_symmetry.space_group_name_H-M   'P 1'
#
loop_
_entity.id
_entity.type
_entity.pdbx_description
1 polymer ?
#
loop_
_entity_poly.entity_id
_entity_poly.type
_entity_poly.pdbx_seq_one_letter_code
_entity_poly.pdbx_strand_id
1 'polypeptide(L)'
;RLGRQWSAEQQRILLERGQAPLVVNRIHPAVEAAKALLTSGRPQFRVSPREDSDNQVAQVFNGLLEYMWYISDGTQALRNVIDDYYTMGMGCMMVYIDPLKDYGRGEVCIRDVDPLDVYIDPNSRERLGDDAENVIISRLFTKDQAMAMYPMYEESIRTAQSDLDTDRPVTDRVDDKGIVFPEDTATKTDISWGTHNEYIRGYERYYKIWVKRFHIKNKLDDKEEVLLEEDMPEFLARPAVSINGQIITDPKKAEGMIQQLSQEYDQQAEQAKMSDQDVPPPPVVEQLTFQDLVEQDIIETVSVPVQRIKMCVIMGDQYLYSRILP
;
A
#
# COMPACT_ATOMS: atom_id res chain seq x y z
N ARG A 1 -33.48 -8.82 -3.74
CA ARG A 1 -32.71 -9.94 -4.32
C ARG A 1 -33.08 -11.28 -3.66
N LEU A 2 -33.14 -11.33 -2.33
CA LEU A 2 -33.43 -12.58 -1.57
C LEU A 2 -34.89 -13.06 -1.65
N GLY A 3 -35.75 -12.34 -2.34
CA GLY A 3 -37.16 -12.72 -2.48
C GLY A 3 -38.00 -12.49 -1.23
N ARG A 4 -37.51 -11.77 -0.24
CA ARG A 4 -38.25 -11.45 0.98
C ARG A 4 -39.12 -10.20 0.75
N GLN A 5 -40.33 -10.43 0.24
CA GLN A 5 -41.29 -9.35 -0.03
C GLN A 5 -42.27 -9.10 1.11
N TRP A 6 -42.46 -10.09 1.97
CA TRP A 6 -43.43 -10.06 3.05
C TRP A 6 -42.75 -10.03 4.41
N SER A 7 -43.15 -9.12 5.30
CA SER A 7 -42.77 -9.19 6.69
C SER A 7 -43.37 -10.43 7.38
N ALA A 8 -42.79 -10.86 8.50
CA ALA A 8 -43.27 -12.00 9.25
C ALA A 8 -44.76 -11.83 9.64
N GLU A 9 -45.17 -10.62 10.01
CA GLU A 9 -46.55 -10.31 10.35
C GLU A 9 -47.47 -10.35 9.13
N GLN A 10 -47.07 -9.85 7.99
CA GLN A 10 -47.81 -9.94 6.74
C GLN A 10 -47.98 -11.37 6.27
N GLN A 11 -46.94 -12.20 6.42
CA GLN A 11 -47.02 -13.62 6.10
C GLN A 11 -48.06 -14.33 6.99
N ARG A 12 -48.07 -14.04 8.29
CA ARG A 12 -49.05 -14.59 9.23
C ARG A 12 -50.46 -14.22 8.85
N ILE A 13 -50.71 -12.93 8.55
CA ILE A 13 -52.04 -12.45 8.14
C ILE A 13 -52.50 -13.12 6.84
N LEU A 14 -51.62 -13.32 5.87
CA LEU A 14 -51.95 -14.02 4.61
C LEU A 14 -52.31 -15.48 4.85
N LEU A 15 -51.52 -16.16 5.69
CA LEU A 15 -51.80 -17.55 6.06
C LEU A 15 -53.11 -17.71 6.83
N GLU A 16 -53.42 -16.80 7.76
CA GLU A 16 -54.72 -16.79 8.48
C GLU A 16 -55.90 -16.58 7.52
N ARG A 17 -55.71 -15.87 6.41
CA ARG A 17 -56.69 -15.68 5.36
C ARG A 17 -56.74 -16.84 4.35
N GLY A 18 -55.93 -17.90 4.53
CA GLY A 18 -55.81 -18.99 3.59
C GLY A 18 -55.12 -18.62 2.27
N GLN A 19 -54.40 -17.49 2.24
CA GLN A 19 -53.66 -17.00 1.06
C GLN A 19 -52.21 -17.40 1.19
N ALA A 20 -51.65 -18.02 0.15
CA ALA A 20 -50.20 -18.30 0.12
C ALA A 20 -49.40 -17.01 -0.10
N PRO A 21 -48.34 -16.73 0.69
CA PRO A 21 -47.48 -15.60 0.48
C PRO A 21 -46.57 -15.83 -0.74
N LEU A 22 -47.12 -15.63 -1.93
CA LEU A 22 -46.41 -15.79 -3.20
C LEU A 22 -45.39 -14.68 -3.40
N VAL A 23 -44.18 -15.10 -3.71
CA VAL A 23 -43.05 -14.20 -4.05
C VAL A 23 -42.57 -14.50 -5.46
N VAL A 24 -42.64 -13.56 -6.36
CA VAL A 24 -42.07 -13.67 -7.70
C VAL A 24 -40.83 -12.79 -7.78
N ASN A 25 -39.66 -13.40 -7.59
CA ASN A 25 -38.38 -12.68 -7.65
C ASN A 25 -37.92 -12.54 -9.09
N ARG A 26 -38.12 -11.34 -9.69
CA ARG A 26 -37.67 -11.01 -11.04
C ARG A 26 -36.30 -10.30 -11.03
N ILE A 27 -35.88 -9.77 -9.90
CA ILE A 27 -34.62 -9.03 -9.77
C ILE A 27 -33.43 -10.00 -9.84
N HIS A 28 -33.50 -11.10 -9.13
CA HIS A 28 -32.39 -12.06 -9.08
C HIS A 28 -32.01 -12.62 -10.46
N PRO A 29 -32.94 -13.13 -11.29
CA PRO A 29 -32.58 -13.60 -12.64
C PRO A 29 -32.01 -12.50 -13.54
N ALA A 30 -32.49 -11.27 -13.42
CA ALA A 30 -31.98 -10.15 -14.20
C ALA A 30 -30.53 -9.80 -13.81
N VAL A 31 -30.21 -9.79 -12.52
CA VAL A 31 -28.85 -9.56 -12.03
C VAL A 31 -27.92 -10.70 -12.45
N GLU A 32 -28.35 -11.94 -12.33
CA GLU A 32 -27.54 -13.10 -12.75
C GLU A 32 -27.28 -13.10 -14.27
N ALA A 33 -28.27 -12.72 -15.09
CA ALA A 33 -28.09 -12.60 -16.51
C ALA A 33 -27.08 -11.47 -16.87
N ALA A 34 -27.19 -10.32 -16.22
CA ALA A 34 -26.25 -9.21 -16.42
C ALA A 34 -24.82 -9.58 -15.97
N LYS A 35 -24.69 -10.25 -14.81
CA LYS A 35 -23.43 -10.77 -14.29
C LYS A 35 -22.81 -11.78 -15.28
N ALA A 36 -23.57 -12.74 -15.75
CA ALA A 36 -23.10 -13.71 -16.75
C ALA A 36 -22.62 -13.04 -18.04
N LEU A 37 -23.31 -12.01 -18.50
CA LEU A 37 -22.92 -11.26 -19.70
C LEU A 37 -21.58 -10.50 -19.48
N LEU A 38 -21.44 -9.80 -18.34
CA LEU A 38 -20.24 -9.01 -18.04
C LEU A 38 -19.03 -9.87 -17.71
N THR A 39 -19.22 -11.07 -17.21
CA THR A 39 -18.14 -12.02 -16.88
C THR A 39 -17.87 -13.05 -17.98
N SER A 40 -18.56 -12.97 -19.11
CA SER A 40 -18.36 -13.87 -20.25
C SER A 40 -16.97 -13.76 -20.87
N GLY A 41 -16.37 -12.56 -20.84
CA GLY A 41 -15.00 -12.30 -21.26
C GLY A 41 -14.06 -12.12 -20.05
N ARG A 42 -12.87 -12.71 -20.12
CA ARG A 42 -11.81 -12.38 -19.15
C ARG A 42 -11.26 -11.01 -19.44
N PRO A 43 -11.15 -10.11 -18.44
CA PRO A 43 -10.40 -8.88 -18.61
C PRO A 43 -8.92 -9.25 -18.89
N GLN A 44 -8.35 -8.66 -19.93
CA GLN A 44 -6.95 -8.85 -20.26
C GLN A 44 -6.20 -7.56 -19.91
N PHE A 45 -5.23 -7.67 -19.03
CA PHE A 45 -4.30 -6.61 -18.72
C PHE A 45 -3.08 -6.80 -19.62
N ARG A 46 -2.67 -5.75 -20.31
CA ARG A 46 -1.52 -5.81 -21.23
C ARG A 46 -0.59 -4.64 -20.98
N VAL A 47 0.67 -4.95 -20.75
CA VAL A 47 1.76 -3.98 -20.71
C VAL A 47 2.30 -3.82 -22.11
N SER A 48 2.32 -2.59 -22.60
CA SER A 48 2.95 -2.24 -23.88
C SER A 48 4.30 -1.57 -23.62
N PRO A 49 5.35 -1.95 -24.33
CA PRO A 49 6.64 -1.31 -24.21
C PRO A 49 6.56 0.15 -24.66
N ARG A 50 7.34 1.01 -24.05
CA ARG A 50 7.42 2.42 -24.43
C ARG A 50 8.55 2.67 -25.42
N GLU A 51 9.62 1.89 -25.31
CA GLU A 51 10.79 1.89 -26.18
C GLU A 51 11.06 0.47 -26.69
N ASP A 52 11.79 0.33 -27.79
CA ASP A 52 12.08 -0.97 -28.39
C ASP A 52 12.92 -1.89 -27.47
N SER A 53 13.73 -1.32 -26.58
CA SER A 53 14.51 -2.04 -25.57
C SER A 53 13.65 -2.75 -24.53
N ASP A 54 12.42 -2.29 -24.32
CA ASP A 54 11.55 -2.72 -23.22
C ASP A 54 10.65 -3.92 -23.58
N ASN A 55 10.76 -4.44 -24.80
CA ASN A 55 9.91 -5.53 -25.29
C ASN A 55 10.00 -6.80 -24.42
N GLN A 56 11.20 -7.18 -23.98
CA GLN A 56 11.40 -8.34 -23.13
C GLN A 56 10.81 -8.11 -21.73
N VAL A 57 11.01 -6.93 -21.17
CA VAL A 57 10.47 -6.52 -19.88
C VAL A 57 8.95 -6.53 -19.90
N ALA A 58 8.34 -5.97 -20.97
CA ALA A 58 6.89 -5.97 -21.13
C ALA A 58 6.30 -7.39 -21.20
N GLN A 59 6.99 -8.33 -21.86
CA GLN A 59 6.56 -9.74 -21.88
C GLN A 59 6.59 -10.39 -20.50
N VAL A 60 7.64 -10.14 -19.71
CA VAL A 60 7.74 -10.64 -18.33
C VAL A 60 6.61 -10.08 -17.47
N PHE A 61 6.34 -8.77 -17.57
CA PHE A 61 5.24 -8.15 -16.83
C PHE A 61 3.87 -8.67 -17.25
N ASN A 62 3.64 -8.97 -18.52
CA ASN A 62 2.39 -9.58 -18.99
C ASN A 62 2.18 -10.97 -18.34
N GLY A 63 3.24 -11.80 -18.34
CA GLY A 63 3.19 -13.10 -17.68
C GLY A 63 2.94 -13.01 -16.18
N LEU A 64 3.55 -12.02 -15.52
CA LEU A 64 3.35 -11.73 -14.09
C LEU A 64 1.91 -11.32 -13.77
N LEU A 65 1.30 -10.45 -14.59
CA LEU A 65 -0.09 -10.03 -14.43
C LEU A 65 -1.07 -11.20 -14.60
N GLU A 66 -0.85 -12.07 -15.59
CA GLU A 66 -1.66 -13.28 -15.76
C GLU A 66 -1.52 -14.24 -14.58
N TYR A 67 -0.31 -14.42 -14.08
CA TYR A 67 -0.04 -15.25 -12.90
C TYR A 67 -0.74 -14.71 -11.65
N MET A 68 -0.58 -13.41 -11.36
CA MET A 68 -1.24 -12.76 -10.21
C MET A 68 -2.76 -12.86 -10.29
N TRP A 69 -3.32 -12.66 -11.48
CA TRP A 69 -4.77 -12.82 -11.70
C TRP A 69 -5.24 -14.25 -11.43
N TYR A 70 -4.47 -15.23 -11.90
CA TYR A 70 -4.79 -16.65 -11.72
C TYR A 70 -4.69 -17.08 -10.26
N ILE A 71 -3.59 -16.76 -9.59
CA ILE A 71 -3.35 -17.22 -8.20
C ILE A 71 -4.28 -16.55 -7.19
N SER A 72 -4.74 -15.33 -7.50
CA SER A 72 -5.69 -14.58 -6.67
C SER A 72 -7.16 -14.92 -6.97
N ASP A 73 -7.43 -15.86 -7.87
CA ASP A 73 -8.80 -16.12 -8.37
C ASP A 73 -9.53 -14.83 -8.82
N GLY A 74 -8.83 -13.98 -9.55
CA GLY A 74 -9.30 -12.66 -9.97
C GLY A 74 -10.62 -12.69 -10.73
N THR A 75 -10.95 -13.81 -11.39
CA THR A 75 -12.23 -13.98 -12.07
C THR A 75 -13.39 -14.06 -11.08
N GLN A 76 -13.20 -14.73 -9.95
CA GLN A 76 -14.22 -14.80 -8.91
C GLN A 76 -14.34 -13.47 -8.18
N ALA A 77 -13.22 -12.82 -7.86
CA ALA A 77 -13.22 -11.48 -7.28
C ALA A 77 -13.98 -10.49 -8.18
N LEU A 78 -13.76 -10.52 -9.50
CA LEU A 78 -14.50 -9.68 -10.43
C LEU A 78 -16.02 -9.99 -10.44
N ARG A 79 -16.40 -11.26 -10.34
CA ARG A 79 -17.83 -11.63 -10.26
C ARG A 79 -18.49 -11.07 -9.01
N ASN A 80 -17.78 -11.11 -7.88
CA ASN A 80 -18.28 -10.57 -6.62
C ASN A 80 -18.43 -9.04 -6.71
N VAL A 81 -17.43 -8.36 -7.24
CA VAL A 81 -17.46 -6.90 -7.47
C VAL A 81 -18.63 -6.47 -8.38
N ILE A 82 -18.90 -7.24 -9.44
CA ILE A 82 -20.04 -6.97 -10.33
C ILE A 82 -21.36 -7.20 -9.59
N ASP A 83 -21.43 -8.23 -8.75
CA ASP A 83 -22.59 -8.52 -7.93
C ASP A 83 -22.88 -7.38 -6.94
N ASP A 84 -21.87 -6.88 -6.27
CA ASP A 84 -21.95 -5.74 -5.35
C ASP A 84 -22.34 -4.46 -6.08
N TYR A 85 -21.77 -4.22 -7.26
CA TYR A 85 -22.16 -3.09 -8.08
C TYR A 85 -23.65 -3.08 -8.43
N TYR A 86 -24.22 -4.23 -8.83
CA TYR A 86 -25.65 -4.33 -9.12
C TYR A 86 -26.52 -4.28 -7.87
N THR A 87 -26.01 -4.65 -6.74
CA THR A 87 -26.78 -4.72 -5.48
C THR A 87 -26.72 -3.42 -4.70
N MET A 88 -25.54 -2.80 -4.63
CA MET A 88 -25.25 -1.65 -3.79
C MET A 88 -24.93 -0.37 -4.59
N GLY A 89 -24.75 -0.47 -5.91
CA GLY A 89 -24.39 0.64 -6.79
C GLY A 89 -22.88 0.93 -6.85
N MET A 90 -22.07 0.25 -6.05
CA MET A 90 -20.62 0.36 -6.01
C MET A 90 -20.03 -1.05 -5.89
N GLY A 91 -18.89 -1.29 -6.54
CA GLY A 91 -18.10 -2.51 -6.38
C GLY A 91 -16.64 -2.13 -6.17
N CYS A 92 -15.99 -2.72 -5.20
CA CYS A 92 -14.62 -2.42 -4.82
C CYS A 92 -13.72 -3.63 -5.00
N MET A 93 -12.54 -3.40 -5.58
CA MET A 93 -11.48 -4.38 -5.72
C MET A 93 -10.20 -3.81 -5.13
N MET A 94 -9.46 -4.62 -4.40
CA MET A 94 -8.21 -4.23 -3.76
C MET A 94 -7.07 -5.13 -4.22
N VAL A 95 -5.94 -4.50 -4.52
CA VAL A 95 -4.65 -5.16 -4.72
C VAL A 95 -3.79 -4.89 -3.49
N TYR A 96 -3.29 -5.93 -2.85
CA TYR A 96 -2.49 -5.82 -1.63
C TYR A 96 -1.45 -6.93 -1.57
N ILE A 97 -0.47 -6.76 -0.69
CA ILE A 97 0.52 -7.80 -0.39
C ILE A 97 0.06 -8.51 0.88
N ASP A 98 -0.15 -9.83 0.78
CA ASP A 98 -0.42 -10.67 1.94
C ASP A 98 0.90 -11.17 2.53
N PRO A 99 1.31 -10.68 3.72
CA PRO A 99 2.61 -11.02 4.29
C PRO A 99 2.70 -12.48 4.78
N LEU A 100 1.57 -13.16 4.94
CA LEU A 100 1.54 -14.55 5.44
C LEU A 100 1.72 -15.58 4.33
N LYS A 101 1.56 -15.17 3.07
CA LYS A 101 1.73 -16.06 1.91
C LYS A 101 3.20 -16.23 1.53
N ASP A 102 3.47 -17.24 0.70
CA ASP A 102 4.82 -17.60 0.23
C ASP A 102 5.83 -17.72 1.39
N TYR A 103 5.46 -18.47 2.43
CA TYR A 103 6.34 -18.72 3.58
C TYR A 103 6.83 -17.43 4.27
N GLY A 104 6.01 -16.38 4.29
CA GLY A 104 6.35 -15.10 4.92
C GLY A 104 7.11 -14.12 4.01
N ARG A 105 7.31 -14.43 2.73
CA ARG A 105 7.90 -13.49 1.76
C ARG A 105 6.90 -12.45 1.26
N GLY A 106 5.61 -12.77 1.37
CA GLY A 106 4.53 -11.96 0.89
C GLY A 106 4.19 -12.22 -0.59
N GLU A 107 2.92 -12.24 -0.91
CA GLU A 107 2.43 -12.42 -2.26
C GLU A 107 1.41 -11.35 -2.61
N VAL A 108 1.47 -10.86 -3.85
CA VAL A 108 0.48 -9.90 -4.36
C VAL A 108 -0.84 -10.61 -4.58
N CYS A 109 -1.88 -10.12 -3.91
CA CYS A 109 -3.22 -10.68 -3.95
C CYS A 109 -4.22 -9.65 -4.47
N ILE A 110 -5.21 -10.15 -5.23
CA ILE A 110 -6.35 -9.39 -5.70
C ILE A 110 -7.58 -9.96 -5.02
N ARG A 111 -8.40 -9.11 -4.41
CA ARG A 111 -9.67 -9.54 -3.80
C ARG A 111 -10.73 -8.46 -3.91
N ASP A 112 -11.97 -8.89 -3.85
CA ASP A 112 -13.11 -8.02 -3.64
C ASP A 112 -13.15 -7.51 -2.20
N VAL A 113 -13.68 -6.32 -2.04
CA VAL A 113 -13.93 -5.68 -0.74
C VAL A 113 -15.39 -5.30 -0.69
N ASP A 114 -16.06 -5.67 0.40
CA ASP A 114 -17.46 -5.30 0.60
C ASP A 114 -17.61 -3.76 0.56
N PRO A 115 -18.43 -3.20 -0.33
CA PRO A 115 -18.63 -1.76 -0.40
C PRO A 115 -19.09 -1.12 0.91
N LEU A 116 -19.74 -1.88 1.79
CA LEU A 116 -20.17 -1.40 3.11
C LEU A 116 -18.99 -1.22 4.08
N ASP A 117 -17.87 -1.84 3.81
CA ASP A 117 -16.63 -1.69 4.59
C ASP A 117 -15.69 -0.63 4.01
N VAL A 118 -16.06 0.03 2.89
CA VAL A 118 -15.28 1.08 2.24
C VAL A 118 -15.94 2.44 2.44
N TYR A 119 -15.24 3.35 3.08
CA TYR A 119 -15.69 4.71 3.35
C TYR A 119 -14.86 5.69 2.52
N ILE A 120 -15.48 6.25 1.50
CA ILE A 120 -14.87 7.28 0.64
C ILE A 120 -15.20 8.65 1.23
N ASP A 121 -14.33 9.63 1.04
CA ASP A 121 -14.55 11.01 1.43
C ASP A 121 -15.90 11.52 0.91
N PRO A 122 -16.81 11.97 1.78
CA PRO A 122 -18.13 12.47 1.36
C PRO A 122 -18.06 13.74 0.50
N ASN A 123 -16.93 14.45 0.50
CA ASN A 123 -16.73 15.63 -0.35
C ASN A 123 -16.31 15.29 -1.78
N SER A 124 -15.90 14.03 -2.03
CA SER A 124 -15.56 13.57 -3.38
C SER A 124 -16.77 13.66 -4.30
N ARG A 125 -16.57 14.26 -5.48
CA ARG A 125 -17.59 14.43 -6.52
C ARG A 125 -17.26 13.68 -7.80
N GLU A 126 -16.02 13.26 -7.96
CA GLU A 126 -15.60 12.48 -9.10
C GLU A 126 -16.09 11.04 -8.99
N ARG A 127 -16.50 10.49 -10.12
CA ARG A 127 -17.11 9.15 -10.19
C ARG A 127 -16.21 8.03 -9.68
N LEU A 128 -14.90 8.16 -9.87
CA LEU A 128 -13.88 7.17 -9.43
C LEU A 128 -13.25 7.55 -8.09
N GLY A 129 -13.60 8.69 -7.51
CA GLY A 129 -13.06 9.14 -6.25
C GLY A 129 -11.62 9.68 -6.34
N ASP A 130 -11.17 10.10 -7.53
CA ASP A 130 -9.81 10.63 -7.72
C ASP A 130 -9.59 11.94 -6.95
N ASP A 131 -10.66 12.70 -6.69
CA ASP A 131 -10.67 13.91 -5.88
C ASP A 131 -10.79 13.64 -4.38
N ALA A 132 -11.06 12.39 -3.97
CA ALA A 132 -11.15 12.04 -2.55
C ALA A 132 -9.83 12.30 -1.82
N GLU A 133 -9.87 12.99 -0.69
CA GLU A 133 -8.71 13.23 0.14
C GLU A 133 -8.37 12.03 1.01
N ASN A 134 -9.38 11.22 1.35
CA ASN A 134 -9.16 10.02 2.15
C ASN A 134 -10.14 8.90 1.79
N VAL A 135 -9.67 7.66 1.97
CA VAL A 135 -10.46 6.44 1.86
C VAL A 135 -10.13 5.57 3.07
N ILE A 136 -11.16 5.03 3.73
CA ILE A 136 -11.01 4.14 4.87
C ILE A 136 -11.59 2.78 4.51
N ILE A 137 -10.84 1.73 4.76
CA ILE A 137 -11.28 0.34 4.59
C ILE A 137 -11.35 -0.28 5.97
N SER A 138 -12.52 -0.79 6.34
CA SER A 138 -12.70 -1.52 7.60
C SER A 138 -12.65 -3.03 7.36
N ARG A 139 -12.09 -3.76 8.30
CA ARG A 139 -12.06 -5.23 8.27
C ARG A 139 -12.25 -5.77 9.68
N LEU A 140 -12.96 -6.87 9.77
CA LEU A 140 -13.11 -7.60 11.03
C LEU A 140 -12.06 -8.71 11.10
N PHE A 141 -11.28 -8.72 12.17
CA PHE A 141 -10.28 -9.74 12.45
C PHE A 141 -10.61 -10.42 13.78
N THR A 142 -10.14 -11.65 13.96
CA THR A 142 -9.95 -12.15 15.32
C THR A 142 -8.69 -11.54 15.91
N LYS A 143 -8.62 -11.32 17.22
CA LYS A 143 -7.41 -10.77 17.85
C LYS A 143 -6.17 -11.61 17.52
N ASP A 144 -6.31 -12.94 17.48
CA ASP A 144 -5.19 -13.83 17.13
C ASP A 144 -4.70 -13.60 15.70
N GLN A 145 -5.62 -13.41 14.72
CA GLN A 145 -5.24 -13.05 13.35
C GLN A 145 -4.55 -11.70 13.28
N ALA A 146 -5.07 -10.70 13.99
CA ALA A 146 -4.48 -9.38 14.02
C ALA A 146 -3.07 -9.40 14.65
N MET A 147 -2.86 -10.13 15.74
CA MET A 147 -1.54 -10.31 16.35
C MET A 147 -0.56 -11.05 15.42
N ALA A 148 -1.04 -12.08 14.70
CA ALA A 148 -0.21 -12.77 13.71
C ALA A 148 0.20 -11.89 12.53
N MET A 149 -0.69 -10.98 12.07
CA MET A 149 -0.38 -10.04 11.00
C MET A 149 0.55 -8.89 11.44
N TYR A 150 0.45 -8.47 12.70
CA TYR A 150 1.18 -7.33 13.27
C TYR A 150 1.92 -7.72 14.55
N PRO A 151 2.93 -8.61 14.48
CA PRO A 151 3.59 -9.14 15.67
C PRO A 151 4.31 -8.08 16.50
N MET A 152 4.76 -6.97 15.87
CA MET A 152 5.39 -5.85 16.59
C MET A 152 4.43 -5.08 17.50
N TYR A 153 3.12 -5.24 17.31
CA TYR A 153 2.05 -4.52 18.04
C TYR A 153 1.14 -5.46 18.84
N GLU A 154 1.62 -6.68 19.14
CA GLU A 154 0.85 -7.71 19.83
C GLU A 154 0.23 -7.22 21.14
N GLU A 155 0.99 -6.50 21.96
CA GLU A 155 0.52 -6.00 23.25
C GLU A 155 -0.57 -4.93 23.09
N SER A 156 -0.41 -4.03 22.13
CA SER A 156 -1.41 -3.01 21.81
C SER A 156 -2.71 -3.65 21.31
N ILE A 157 -2.62 -4.67 20.44
CA ILE A 157 -3.79 -5.38 19.92
C ILE A 157 -4.49 -6.18 21.01
N ARG A 158 -3.73 -6.78 21.93
CA ARG A 158 -4.29 -7.55 23.07
C ARG A 158 -5.12 -6.66 23.99
N THR A 159 -4.67 -5.43 24.23
CA THR A 159 -5.34 -4.45 25.10
C THR A 159 -6.43 -3.67 24.40
N ALA A 160 -6.46 -3.68 23.07
CA ALA A 160 -7.43 -2.95 22.26
C ALA A 160 -8.87 -3.38 22.59
N GLN A 161 -9.77 -2.40 22.67
CA GLN A 161 -11.18 -2.66 22.89
C GLN A 161 -11.82 -3.31 21.65
N SER A 162 -12.64 -4.33 21.90
CA SER A 162 -13.40 -4.99 20.85
C SER A 162 -14.60 -4.12 20.44
N ASP A 163 -14.76 -3.83 19.15
CA ASP A 163 -15.88 -3.03 18.61
C ASP A 163 -17.25 -3.72 18.71
N LEU A 164 -17.33 -4.93 19.27
CA LEU A 164 -18.59 -5.66 19.43
C LEU A 164 -19.53 -5.03 20.45
N ASP A 165 -19.07 -4.08 21.26
CA ASP A 165 -19.92 -3.36 22.22
C ASP A 165 -20.64 -2.15 21.62
N THR A 166 -20.36 -1.76 20.40
CA THR A 166 -21.06 -0.67 19.73
C THR A 166 -22.19 -1.16 18.84
N ASP A 167 -23.40 -0.96 19.29
CA ASP A 167 -24.73 -0.77 18.69
C ASP A 167 -25.08 -1.27 17.27
N ARG A 168 -24.23 -1.99 16.57
CA ARG A 168 -24.61 -2.72 15.37
C ARG A 168 -24.85 -4.19 15.74
N PRO A 169 -26.10 -4.63 15.79
CA PRO A 169 -26.36 -6.04 15.98
C PRO A 169 -25.71 -6.83 14.84
N VAL A 170 -24.99 -7.88 15.19
CA VAL A 170 -24.40 -8.86 14.24
C VAL A 170 -25.46 -9.42 13.29
N THR A 171 -26.72 -9.22 13.60
CA THR A 171 -27.91 -9.62 12.84
C THR A 171 -28.10 -8.87 11.50
N ASP A 172 -27.44 -7.71 11.28
CA ASP A 172 -27.57 -6.99 10.02
C ASP A 172 -26.64 -7.51 8.91
N ARG A 173 -25.68 -8.34 9.25
CA ARG A 173 -24.93 -9.11 8.25
C ARG A 173 -25.69 -10.36 7.90
N VAL A 174 -26.33 -10.34 6.77
CA VAL A 174 -26.71 -11.56 6.09
C VAL A 174 -25.41 -12.24 5.71
N ASP A 175 -25.07 -13.35 6.39
CA ASP A 175 -24.01 -14.20 5.92
C ASP A 175 -24.21 -14.46 4.42
N ASP A 176 -23.14 -14.46 3.64
CA ASP A 176 -23.15 -14.83 2.21
C ASP A 176 -23.88 -16.17 1.94
N LYS A 177 -24.07 -16.97 2.98
CA LYS A 177 -24.81 -18.24 2.97
C LYS A 177 -26.30 -18.09 3.23
N GLY A 178 -26.82 -16.89 3.41
CA GLY A 178 -28.26 -16.65 3.58
C GLY A 178 -28.86 -17.18 4.89
N ILE A 179 -28.04 -17.50 5.88
CA ILE A 179 -28.52 -17.95 7.19
C ILE A 179 -28.92 -16.70 7.98
N VAL A 180 -30.21 -16.51 8.11
CA VAL A 180 -30.79 -15.50 8.99
C VAL A 180 -31.03 -16.15 10.33
N PHE A 181 -30.31 -15.70 11.34
CA PHE A 181 -30.66 -16.04 12.71
C PHE A 181 -31.97 -15.31 13.06
N PRO A 182 -32.97 -16.05 13.62
CA PRO A 182 -34.20 -15.42 14.04
C PRO A 182 -33.92 -14.35 15.10
N GLU A 183 -34.51 -13.17 14.94
CA GLU A 183 -34.35 -12.02 15.81
C GLU A 183 -34.68 -12.31 17.29
N ASP A 184 -35.42 -13.34 17.59
CA ASP A 184 -35.95 -13.65 18.93
C ASP A 184 -35.03 -14.52 19.81
N THR A 185 -33.89 -14.99 19.31
CA THR A 185 -33.05 -15.95 20.06
C THR A 185 -31.65 -15.47 20.38
N ALA A 186 -31.22 -14.33 19.88
CA ALA A 186 -29.90 -13.80 20.17
C ALA A 186 -29.93 -12.82 21.34
N THR A 187 -30.13 -13.28 22.55
CA THR A 187 -29.58 -12.57 23.69
C THR A 187 -28.06 -12.57 23.57
N LYS A 188 -27.45 -11.40 23.77
CA LYS A 188 -26.00 -11.12 23.66
C LYS A 188 -25.09 -12.13 24.41
N THR A 189 -25.64 -13.05 25.15
CA THR A 189 -24.97 -14.02 26.02
C THR A 189 -24.85 -15.43 25.47
N ASP A 190 -25.58 -15.80 24.41
CA ASP A 190 -25.67 -17.21 24.00
C ASP A 190 -24.88 -17.58 22.74
N ILE A 191 -24.25 -16.63 22.05
CA ILE A 191 -23.31 -16.96 20.97
C ILE A 191 -21.88 -17.06 21.52
N SER A 192 -21.72 -17.83 22.57
CA SER A 192 -20.43 -18.28 23.06
C SER A 192 -19.94 -19.48 22.24
N TRP A 193 -19.69 -19.26 20.97
CA TRP A 193 -18.92 -20.21 20.17
C TRP A 193 -17.44 -19.99 20.46
N GLY A 194 -17.00 -20.46 21.61
CA GLY A 194 -15.60 -20.45 22.03
C GLY A 194 -15.17 -19.10 22.62
N THR A 195 -14.97 -19.11 23.90
CA THR A 195 -14.53 -18.00 24.77
C THR A 195 -13.15 -17.41 24.45
N HIS A 196 -12.58 -17.64 23.27
CA HIS A 196 -11.21 -17.24 22.97
C HIS A 196 -11.02 -16.33 21.75
N ASN A 197 -12.02 -16.16 20.88
CA ASN A 197 -11.85 -15.31 19.70
C ASN A 197 -12.64 -14.00 19.85
N GLU A 198 -12.08 -13.05 20.55
CA GLU A 198 -12.58 -11.69 20.50
C GLU A 198 -12.31 -11.13 19.11
N TYR A 199 -13.35 -10.58 18.49
CA TYR A 199 -13.22 -9.89 17.22
C TYR A 199 -12.81 -8.45 17.46
N ILE A 200 -11.92 -7.96 16.60
CA ILE A 200 -11.48 -6.57 16.59
C ILE A 200 -11.64 -6.02 15.17
N ARG A 201 -12.10 -4.79 15.07
CA ARG A 201 -12.22 -4.12 13.78
C ARG A 201 -10.95 -3.33 13.49
N GLY A 202 -10.31 -3.65 12.36
CA GLY A 202 -9.18 -2.91 11.84
C GLY A 202 -9.65 -1.87 10.81
N TYR A 203 -9.03 -0.71 10.83
CA TYR A 203 -9.23 0.37 9.90
C TYR A 203 -7.92 0.71 9.21
N GLU A 204 -7.92 0.63 7.89
CA GLU A 204 -6.84 1.10 7.05
C GLU A 204 -7.28 2.41 6.40
N ARG A 205 -6.68 3.52 6.81
CA ARG A 205 -6.96 4.84 6.25
C ARG A 205 -5.87 5.22 5.27
N TYR A 206 -6.26 5.51 4.05
CA TYR A 206 -5.42 6.04 2.99
C TYR A 206 -5.78 7.51 2.78
N TYR A 207 -4.80 8.41 2.87
CA TYR A 207 -5.04 9.84 2.71
C TYR A 207 -3.89 10.52 1.99
N LYS A 208 -4.22 11.58 1.27
CA LYS A 208 -3.27 12.36 0.49
C LYS A 208 -2.50 13.31 1.40
N ILE A 209 -1.19 13.37 1.22
CA ILE A 209 -0.30 14.32 1.88
C ILE A 209 0.57 15.00 0.85
N TRP A 210 0.98 16.21 1.12
CA TRP A 210 1.96 16.92 0.33
C TRP A 210 3.34 16.70 0.92
N VAL A 211 4.25 16.16 0.12
CA VAL A 211 5.65 15.90 0.50
C VAL A 211 6.54 16.63 -0.49
N LYS A 212 7.64 17.19 -0.02
CA LYS A 212 8.63 17.79 -0.90
C LYS A 212 9.45 16.67 -1.56
N ARG A 213 9.54 16.76 -2.87
CA ARG A 213 10.46 15.96 -3.68
C ARG A 213 11.57 16.86 -4.14
N PHE A 214 12.80 16.44 -3.95
CA PHE A 214 14.00 17.17 -4.34
C PHE A 214 14.53 16.56 -5.63
N HIS A 215 14.64 17.37 -6.67
CA HIS A 215 15.40 17.08 -7.87
C HIS A 215 16.80 17.63 -7.64
N ILE A 216 17.77 16.76 -7.67
CA ILE A 216 19.16 17.04 -7.35
C ILE A 216 19.95 16.82 -8.62
N LYS A 217 20.68 17.85 -9.04
CA LYS A 217 21.56 17.78 -10.18
C LYS A 217 22.97 18.07 -9.74
N ASN A 218 23.88 17.10 -9.90
CA ASN A 218 25.28 17.26 -9.66
C ASN A 218 25.96 17.83 -10.93
N LYS A 219 26.44 19.05 -10.86
CA LYS A 219 27.12 19.74 -11.99
C LYS A 219 28.47 19.12 -12.38
N LEU A 220 29.08 18.31 -11.49
CA LEU A 220 30.35 17.64 -11.77
C LEU A 220 30.24 16.41 -12.62
N ASP A 221 29.24 15.56 -12.29
CA ASP A 221 29.05 14.25 -12.92
C ASP A 221 27.84 14.21 -13.86
N ASP A 222 27.11 15.32 -13.97
CA ASP A 222 25.84 15.49 -14.70
C ASP A 222 24.79 14.41 -14.32
N LYS A 223 24.91 13.88 -13.09
CA LYS A 223 23.95 12.91 -12.54
C LYS A 223 22.78 13.63 -11.93
N GLU A 224 21.59 13.12 -12.24
CA GLU A 224 20.35 13.57 -11.66
C GLU A 224 19.81 12.49 -10.71
N GLU A 225 19.50 12.88 -9.49
CA GLU A 225 18.85 12.03 -8.50
C GLU A 225 17.54 12.69 -8.04
N VAL A 226 16.55 11.89 -7.72
CA VAL A 226 15.26 12.36 -7.22
C VAL A 226 15.02 11.73 -5.86
N LEU A 227 14.99 12.55 -4.82
CA LEU A 227 14.85 12.09 -3.44
C LEU A 227 13.61 12.69 -2.78
N LEU A 228 13.11 11.98 -1.77
CA LEU A 228 12.07 12.48 -0.88
C LEU A 228 12.69 13.27 0.30
N GLU A 229 11.87 14.06 0.96
CA GLU A 229 12.30 14.85 2.13
C GLU A 229 12.89 13.98 3.25
N GLU A 230 12.42 12.74 3.39
CA GLU A 230 12.90 11.76 4.38
C GLU A 230 14.34 11.29 4.10
N ASP A 231 14.73 11.21 2.82
CA ASP A 231 16.04 10.72 2.38
C ASP A 231 17.09 11.84 2.30
N MET A 232 16.66 13.10 2.34
CA MET A 232 17.55 14.26 2.22
C MET A 232 18.63 14.33 3.30
N PRO A 233 18.36 14.05 4.59
CA PRO A 233 19.40 14.07 5.61
C PRO A 233 20.54 13.08 5.34
N GLU A 234 20.19 11.87 4.87
CA GLU A 234 21.17 10.85 4.51
C GLU A 234 21.99 11.26 3.28
N PHE A 235 21.34 11.86 2.30
CA PHE A 235 22.01 12.37 1.12
C PHE A 235 23.00 13.49 1.46
N LEU A 236 22.59 14.45 2.26
CA LEU A 236 23.46 15.60 2.66
C LEU A 236 24.65 15.14 3.52
N ALA A 237 24.49 14.05 4.26
CA ALA A 237 25.57 13.48 5.07
C ALA A 237 26.58 12.63 4.27
N ARG A 238 26.35 12.38 2.96
CA ARG A 238 27.29 11.62 2.12
C ARG A 238 28.64 12.33 2.07
N PRO A 239 29.76 11.59 2.24
CA PRO A 239 31.10 12.17 2.19
C PRO A 239 31.51 12.50 0.76
N ALA A 240 32.19 13.61 0.59
CA ALA A 240 32.90 14.00 -0.61
C ALA A 240 34.32 14.42 -0.24
N VAL A 241 35.25 14.38 -1.18
CA VAL A 241 36.66 14.73 -0.95
C VAL A 241 37.11 15.73 -1.99
N SER A 242 37.75 16.81 -1.54
CA SER A 242 38.47 17.75 -2.39
C SER A 242 39.96 17.43 -2.35
N ILE A 243 40.56 17.17 -3.49
CA ILE A 243 41.99 16.91 -3.64
C ILE A 243 42.58 17.99 -4.55
N ASN A 244 43.45 18.84 -4.00
CA ASN A 244 44.06 19.97 -4.70
C ASN A 244 43.00 20.84 -5.45
N GLY A 245 41.80 21.02 -4.87
CA GLY A 245 40.71 21.78 -5.48
C GLY A 245 39.83 21.01 -6.46
N GLN A 246 40.13 19.74 -6.73
CA GLN A 246 39.29 18.88 -7.53
C GLN A 246 38.37 18.05 -6.62
N ILE A 247 37.07 18.22 -6.79
CA ILE A 247 36.06 17.57 -5.95
C ILE A 247 35.68 16.19 -6.54
N ILE A 248 35.70 15.16 -5.71
CA ILE A 248 35.36 13.77 -6.05
C ILE A 248 34.24 13.34 -5.15
N THR A 249 33.11 13.00 -5.77
CA THR A 249 31.89 12.56 -5.10
C THR A 249 31.80 11.05 -4.92
N ASP A 250 32.61 10.28 -5.65
CA ASP A 250 32.66 8.81 -5.56
C ASP A 250 33.73 8.38 -4.54
N PRO A 251 33.35 7.77 -3.40
CA PRO A 251 34.29 7.41 -2.33
C PRO A 251 35.38 6.44 -2.80
N LYS A 252 35.06 5.49 -3.69
CA LYS A 252 36.05 4.54 -4.21
C LYS A 252 37.09 5.20 -5.10
N LYS A 253 36.69 6.16 -5.91
CA LYS A 253 37.62 6.93 -6.75
C LYS A 253 38.48 7.85 -5.89
N ALA A 254 37.88 8.47 -4.85
CA ALA A 254 38.61 9.30 -3.92
C ALA A 254 39.70 8.53 -3.18
N GLU A 255 39.40 7.35 -2.63
CA GLU A 255 40.39 6.51 -1.96
C GLU A 255 41.53 6.09 -2.90
N GLY A 256 41.19 5.65 -4.12
CA GLY A 256 42.21 5.28 -5.12
C GLY A 256 43.11 6.42 -5.49
N MET A 257 42.58 7.63 -5.67
CA MET A 257 43.36 8.80 -6.01
C MET A 257 44.21 9.29 -4.84
N ILE A 258 43.71 9.24 -3.61
CA ILE A 258 44.50 9.56 -2.41
C ILE A 258 45.69 8.62 -2.28
N GLN A 259 45.49 7.31 -2.49
CA GLN A 259 46.58 6.33 -2.43
C GLN A 259 47.63 6.58 -3.50
N GLN A 260 47.22 6.90 -4.73
CA GLN A 260 48.17 7.21 -5.82
C GLN A 260 48.97 8.48 -5.50
N LEU A 261 48.30 9.56 -5.11
CA LEU A 261 48.96 10.83 -4.76
C LEU A 261 49.90 10.69 -3.56
N SER A 262 49.54 9.88 -2.57
CA SER A 262 50.40 9.59 -1.42
C SER A 262 51.69 8.88 -1.85
N GLN A 263 51.56 7.86 -2.73
CA GLN A 263 52.73 7.15 -3.27
C GLN A 263 53.60 8.01 -4.14
N GLU A 264 53.01 8.86 -5.00
CA GLU A 264 53.77 9.81 -5.82
C GLU A 264 54.50 10.87 -4.96
N TYR A 265 53.84 11.37 -3.93
CA TYR A 265 54.43 12.32 -3.00
C TYR A 265 55.62 11.71 -2.25
N ASP A 266 55.47 10.47 -1.73
CA ASP A 266 56.55 9.75 -1.03
C ASP A 266 57.78 9.55 -1.93
N GLN A 267 57.53 9.17 -3.20
CA GLN A 267 58.61 9.04 -4.20
C GLN A 267 59.32 10.36 -4.50
N GLN A 268 58.54 11.44 -4.68
CA GLN A 268 59.10 12.78 -4.92
C GLN A 268 59.81 13.32 -3.69
N ALA A 269 59.31 13.09 -2.50
CA ALA A 269 59.96 13.51 -1.26
C ALA A 269 61.28 12.78 -1.01
N GLU A 270 61.36 11.46 -1.37
CA GLU A 270 62.63 10.71 -1.32
C GLU A 270 63.65 11.21 -2.36
N GLN A 271 63.21 11.52 -3.58
CA GLN A 271 64.09 12.08 -4.63
C GLN A 271 64.59 13.48 -4.28
N ALA A 272 63.73 14.33 -3.72
CA ALA A 272 64.13 15.66 -3.27
C ALA A 272 65.15 15.61 -2.14
N LYS A 273 65.01 14.70 -1.19
CA LYS A 273 65.98 14.44 -0.11
C LYS A 273 67.32 13.98 -0.63
N MET A 274 67.38 13.15 -1.70
CA MET A 274 68.59 12.69 -2.34
C MET A 274 69.30 13.78 -3.16
N SER A 275 68.54 14.75 -3.66
CA SER A 275 69.00 15.85 -4.55
C SER A 275 69.31 17.14 -3.82
N ASP A 276 69.18 17.23 -2.49
CA ASP A 276 69.30 18.42 -1.66
C ASP A 276 68.42 19.59 -2.11
N GLN A 277 67.21 19.24 -2.66
CA GLN A 277 66.17 20.16 -3.09
C GLN A 277 65.06 20.29 -2.05
N ASP A 278 64.32 21.41 -2.06
CA ASP A 278 63.19 21.59 -1.16
C ASP A 278 62.08 20.54 -1.45
N VAL A 279 61.58 19.91 -0.40
CA VAL A 279 60.49 18.92 -0.49
C VAL A 279 59.19 19.63 -0.94
N PRO A 280 58.49 19.13 -1.97
CA PRO A 280 57.23 19.71 -2.40
C PRO A 280 56.19 19.71 -1.27
N PRO A 281 55.26 20.66 -1.25
CA PRO A 281 54.21 20.67 -0.24
C PRO A 281 53.31 19.40 -0.36
N PRO A 282 52.84 18.87 0.76
CA PRO A 282 51.95 17.68 0.72
C PRO A 282 50.63 18.01 0.00
N PRO A 283 50.01 17.02 -0.64
CA PRO A 283 48.70 17.20 -1.28
C PRO A 283 47.64 17.68 -0.26
N VAL A 284 46.90 18.71 -0.61
CA VAL A 284 45.83 19.23 0.24
C VAL A 284 44.60 18.35 0.02
N VAL A 285 44.23 17.59 1.05
CA VAL A 285 43.00 16.74 1.03
C VAL A 285 42.03 17.30 2.06
N GLU A 286 40.89 17.80 1.59
CA GLU A 286 39.81 18.30 2.43
C GLU A 286 38.64 17.34 2.38
N GLN A 287 38.10 16.98 3.56
CA GLN A 287 36.88 16.21 3.65
C GLN A 287 35.71 17.18 3.60
N LEU A 288 34.82 16.94 2.66
CA LEU A 288 33.60 17.70 2.44
C LEU A 288 32.40 16.78 2.60
N THR A 289 31.24 17.37 2.82
CA THR A 289 29.96 16.68 2.77
C THR A 289 29.17 17.16 1.56
N PHE A 290 28.14 16.41 1.16
CA PHE A 290 27.25 16.87 0.09
C PHE A 290 26.51 18.15 0.51
N GLN A 291 26.34 18.40 1.80
CA GLN A 291 25.82 19.67 2.31
C GLN A 291 26.73 20.83 1.91
N ASP A 292 28.05 20.70 2.08
CA ASP A 292 29.04 21.74 1.69
C ASP A 292 29.01 22.00 0.17
N LEU A 293 28.75 20.94 -0.63
CA LEU A 293 28.63 21.06 -2.08
C LEU A 293 27.36 21.78 -2.52
N VAL A 294 26.27 21.62 -1.77
CA VAL A 294 25.02 22.36 -1.98
C VAL A 294 25.23 23.83 -1.62
N GLU A 295 25.90 24.15 -0.52
CA GLU A 295 26.22 25.51 -0.11
C GLU A 295 27.15 26.23 -1.11
N GLN A 296 28.01 25.46 -1.79
CA GLN A 296 28.91 25.96 -2.84
C GLN A 296 28.27 26.04 -4.24
N ASP A 297 26.97 25.75 -4.36
CA ASP A 297 26.21 25.71 -5.63
C ASP A 297 26.76 24.72 -6.69
N ILE A 298 27.47 23.69 -6.24
CA ILE A 298 27.99 22.60 -7.08
C ILE A 298 26.91 21.56 -7.31
N ILE A 299 26.11 21.32 -6.28
CA ILE A 299 24.91 20.48 -6.33
C ILE A 299 23.69 21.40 -6.31
N GLU A 300 22.95 21.39 -7.39
CA GLU A 300 21.69 22.12 -7.51
C GLU A 300 20.54 21.30 -6.96
N THR A 301 19.75 21.85 -6.05
CA THR A 301 18.60 21.20 -5.45
C THR A 301 17.34 22.01 -5.70
N VAL A 302 16.37 21.40 -6.38
CA VAL A 302 15.06 22.02 -6.65
C VAL A 302 13.98 21.23 -5.94
N SER A 303 13.25 21.88 -5.03
CA SER A 303 12.15 21.24 -4.32
C SER A 303 10.84 21.45 -5.05
N VAL A 304 10.10 20.35 -5.30
CA VAL A 304 8.77 20.36 -5.92
C VAL A 304 7.80 19.67 -4.97
N PRO A 305 6.67 20.29 -4.61
CA PRO A 305 5.64 19.63 -3.83
C PRO A 305 4.97 18.55 -4.66
N VAL A 306 4.92 17.32 -4.14
CA VAL A 306 4.29 16.17 -4.79
C VAL A 306 3.27 15.57 -3.84
N GLN A 307 2.13 15.19 -4.38
CA GLN A 307 1.10 14.51 -3.63
C GLN A 307 1.46 13.04 -3.48
N ARG A 308 1.46 12.53 -2.24
CA ARG A 308 1.69 11.12 -1.91
C ARG A 308 0.54 10.59 -1.07
N ILE A 309 0.39 9.28 -1.07
CA ILE A 309 -0.61 8.60 -0.25
C ILE A 309 0.08 8.10 1.01
N LYS A 310 -0.46 8.49 2.16
CA LYS A 310 -0.06 7.95 3.45
C LYS A 310 -1.11 6.97 3.93
N MET A 311 -0.67 5.79 4.36
CA MET A 311 -1.50 4.77 4.96
C MET A 311 -1.33 4.80 6.47
N CYS A 312 -2.44 4.67 7.19
CA CYS A 312 -2.48 4.58 8.65
C CYS A 312 -3.31 3.36 9.01
N VAL A 313 -2.85 2.56 9.97
CA VAL A 313 -3.53 1.36 10.46
C VAL A 313 -3.93 1.55 11.91
N ILE A 314 -5.19 1.29 12.20
CA ILE A 314 -5.80 1.38 13.53
C ILE A 314 -6.50 0.05 13.81
N MET A 315 -6.32 -0.52 14.98
CA MET A 315 -7.01 -1.73 15.44
C MET A 315 -7.84 -1.41 16.67
N GLY A 316 -9.17 -1.47 16.51
CA GLY A 316 -10.09 -0.99 17.54
C GLY A 316 -9.85 0.48 17.87
N ASP A 317 -9.46 0.75 19.12
CA ASP A 317 -9.09 2.08 19.63
C ASP A 317 -7.58 2.38 19.56
N GLN A 318 -6.75 1.41 19.13
CA GLN A 318 -5.29 1.51 19.14
C GLN A 318 -4.74 1.88 17.76
N TYR A 319 -3.97 2.97 17.72
CA TYR A 319 -3.17 3.33 16.56
C TYR A 319 -1.92 2.44 16.51
N LEU A 320 -1.69 1.76 15.38
CA LEU A 320 -0.50 0.92 15.20
C LEU A 320 0.64 1.69 14.54
N TYR A 321 0.47 2.05 13.28
CA TYR A 321 1.52 2.76 12.54
C TYR A 321 0.97 3.55 11.35
N SER A 322 1.82 4.40 10.78
CA SER A 322 1.59 5.00 9.47
C SER A 322 2.84 4.92 8.61
N ARG A 323 2.63 4.79 7.31
CA ARG A 323 3.71 4.82 6.31
C ARG A 323 3.28 5.57 5.07
N ILE A 324 4.23 6.21 4.39
CA ILE A 324 4.02 6.77 3.06
C ILE A 324 4.15 5.63 2.05
N LEU A 325 3.18 5.54 1.15
CA LEU A 325 3.21 4.55 0.08
C LEU A 325 4.14 5.02 -1.05
N PRO A 326 4.82 4.09 -1.71
CA PRO A 326 5.78 4.38 -2.77
C PRO A 326 5.16 5.08 -4.00
#